data_5f5ca9d5e82bd5d6a18d047195058ea9
#
_entry.id   5f5ca9d5e82bd5d6a18d047195058ea9
#
_cell.length_a   1.000
_cell.length_b   1.000
_cell.length_c   1.000
_cell.angle_alpha   90.00
_cell.angle_beta   90.00
_cell.angle_gamma   90.00
#
_symmetry.space_group_name_H-M   'P 1'
#
loop_
_entity.id
_entity.type
_entity.pdbx_description
1 polymer ?
#
loop_
_entity_poly.entity_id
_entity_poly.type
_entity_poly.pdbx_seq_one_letter_code
_entity_poly.pdbx_strand_id
1 'polypeptide(L)'
;LIFICGIVVQVFQFHQENLTFIALLTTRLILPPVSRRSFLKKSGLLVGAAYPAMLALGMLKSSPAHSFELNGSGEGKHILILGGGLAGMTSAYELTKLGYRCTILEARQRTGGRCWSVRKNSTTQEIDHSVQTAQFDEGLYFNAGPSRIPHHHQLTLHYCRELGVPVEIYNNVNEGAYFFSEGGSGPLSNKKIRIREIHNDVRGYTSELLAKAIDQEHVDMAMSKEDAQKVVEYLRAEGGLDIDKLYKASARRGYIDAPGAGEKAGTIADPHKLADILHAGLMSPDFYNVAEYTYELQMTMFQAKGGMDNIAKTLEKKLEKVITLGAEVSSIENTEKGVKVKYKQNQQEKMIEADVCICTIPLPVLSNIHHNFSDDVSRAIDFVPYINTGKIGLQFKRRFWEEDEHVFGGITHTNNDLTQIFYPSYDYLAKKGVLIGYYNFNDKAVKVGSLSNADREKFALEKGAMIHPQYPKEFEKSFSVSWHLTPHSLGGWALYTGESRKTSYKALLQPDKNVYFAGEHTTYLTAWMAGAFESARRTVADVHARMTEQRISYPTTKN
;
A
#
# COMPACT_ATOMS: atom_id res chain seq x y z
N LEU A 1 21.63 -20.34 24.51
CA LEU A 1 22.32 -21.48 23.86
C LEU A 1 21.57 -22.81 24.11
N ILE A 2 20.97 -23.01 25.28
CA ILE A 2 20.22 -24.27 25.62
C ILE A 2 18.86 -24.30 24.90
N PHE A 3 18.24 -23.16 24.62
CA PHE A 3 16.95 -23.08 23.93
C PHE A 3 17.06 -23.31 22.39
N ILE A 4 18.21 -23.01 21.80
CA ILE A 4 18.44 -23.25 20.35
C ILE A 4 18.77 -24.73 20.11
N CYS A 5 19.43 -25.41 21.03
CA CYS A 5 19.67 -26.87 20.94
C CYS A 5 18.39 -27.72 21.07
N GLY A 6 17.39 -27.27 21.85
CA GLY A 6 16.14 -28.01 22.03
C GLY A 6 15.24 -28.05 20.78
N ILE A 7 15.23 -26.97 19.99
CA ILE A 7 14.43 -26.91 18.75
C ILE A 7 15.09 -27.69 17.62
N VAL A 8 16.40 -27.73 17.55
CA VAL A 8 17.13 -28.48 16.52
C VAL A 8 17.02 -29.99 16.75
N VAL A 9 16.97 -30.45 17.99
CA VAL A 9 16.85 -31.89 18.31
C VAL A 9 15.47 -32.46 17.98
N GLN A 10 14.39 -31.66 18.08
CA GLN A 10 13.04 -32.13 17.72
C GLN A 10 12.79 -32.26 16.21
N VAL A 11 13.53 -31.53 15.37
CA VAL A 11 13.43 -31.61 13.88
C VAL A 11 14.25 -32.78 13.33
N PHE A 12 15.26 -33.30 14.07
CA PHE A 12 16.16 -34.34 13.57
C PHE A 12 15.78 -35.78 13.97
N GLN A 13 14.67 -36.00 14.68
CA GLN A 13 14.25 -37.34 15.07
C GLN A 13 13.52 -38.13 13.96
N PHE A 14 13.43 -37.59 12.74
CA PHE A 14 12.67 -38.20 11.65
C PHE A 14 13.49 -38.77 10.45
N HIS A 15 14.83 -38.71 10.45
CA HIS A 15 15.60 -39.41 9.39
C HIS A 15 16.95 -39.91 9.90
N GLN A 16 17.07 -41.23 9.99
CA GLN A 16 18.20 -41.98 10.51
C GLN A 16 19.31 -42.31 9.49
N GLU A 17 19.48 -41.50 8.44
CA GLU A 17 20.54 -41.71 7.44
C GLU A 17 21.30 -40.43 7.11
N ASN A 18 22.21 -39.97 7.98
CA ASN A 18 23.34 -39.10 7.59
C ASN A 18 24.16 -38.63 8.81
N LEU A 19 24.71 -39.55 9.56
CA LEU A 19 25.65 -39.25 10.65
C LEU A 19 27.02 -38.72 10.19
N THR A 20 27.34 -38.83 8.90
CA THR A 20 28.64 -38.40 8.32
C THR A 20 28.70 -36.87 8.07
N PHE A 21 27.59 -36.21 7.97
CA PHE A 21 27.56 -34.74 7.69
C PHE A 21 27.76 -33.87 8.94
N ILE A 22 27.44 -34.39 10.11
CA ILE A 22 27.58 -33.66 11.40
C ILE A 22 29.02 -33.63 11.88
N ALA A 23 29.81 -34.65 11.57
CA ALA A 23 31.23 -34.72 11.97
C ALA A 23 32.12 -33.71 11.17
N LEU A 24 31.73 -33.32 9.97
CA LEU A 24 32.47 -32.37 9.13
C LEU A 24 32.19 -30.90 9.52
N LEU A 25 31.07 -30.59 10.16
CA LEU A 25 30.74 -29.23 10.63
C LEU A 25 31.33 -28.88 12.00
N THR A 26 31.66 -29.89 12.82
CA THR A 26 32.24 -29.68 14.15
C THR A 26 33.75 -29.43 14.14
N THR A 27 34.46 -29.77 13.07
CA THR A 27 35.92 -29.68 13.01
C THR A 27 36.47 -28.35 12.43
N ARG A 28 35.63 -27.38 12.05
CA ARG A 28 36.08 -26.11 11.43
C ARG A 28 35.67 -24.82 12.12
N LEU A 29 35.04 -24.85 13.30
CA LEU A 29 34.67 -23.65 14.05
C LEU A 29 35.27 -23.63 15.45
N ILE A 30 36.61 -23.57 15.55
CA ILE A 30 37.26 -23.11 16.78
C ILE A 30 37.31 -21.58 16.71
N LEU A 31 36.22 -20.92 17.13
CA LEU A 31 36.22 -19.48 17.41
C LEU A 31 36.76 -19.28 18.83
N PRO A 32 37.65 -18.29 19.05
CA PRO A 32 38.13 -17.99 20.40
C PRO A 32 36.97 -17.61 21.32
N PRO A 33 37.04 -17.91 22.63
CA PRO A 33 35.95 -17.65 23.55
C PRO A 33 35.65 -16.16 23.65
N VAL A 34 34.51 -15.76 23.11
CA VAL A 34 33.99 -14.39 23.19
C VAL A 34 33.28 -14.23 24.53
N SER A 35 33.71 -13.29 25.36
CA SER A 35 33.07 -13.04 26.64
C SER A 35 31.59 -12.61 26.45
N ARG A 36 30.69 -13.00 27.38
CA ARG A 36 29.27 -12.61 27.38
C ARG A 36 29.08 -11.09 27.16
N ARG A 37 29.94 -10.28 27.72
CA ARG A 37 29.88 -8.81 27.60
C ARG A 37 30.28 -8.31 26.20
N SER A 38 31.23 -8.97 25.56
CA SER A 38 31.65 -8.69 24.17
C SER A 38 30.59 -9.18 23.17
N PHE A 39 29.93 -10.28 23.45
CA PHE A 39 28.82 -10.78 22.66
C PHE A 39 27.61 -9.84 22.74
N LEU A 40 27.21 -9.38 23.93
CA LEU A 40 26.10 -8.45 24.10
C LEU A 40 26.38 -7.04 23.54
N LYS A 41 27.62 -6.54 23.63
CA LYS A 41 28.01 -5.30 22.96
C LYS A 41 27.97 -5.41 21.43
N LYS A 42 28.37 -6.55 20.88
CA LYS A 42 28.33 -6.80 19.42
C LYS A 42 26.91 -7.09 18.93
N SER A 43 26.06 -7.76 19.71
CA SER A 43 24.66 -8.00 19.35
C SER A 43 23.78 -6.74 19.48
N GLY A 44 24.08 -5.80 20.37
CA GLY A 44 23.39 -4.49 20.43
C GLY A 44 23.68 -3.59 19.22
N LEU A 45 24.86 -3.74 18.60
CA LEU A 45 25.18 -3.10 17.32
C LEU A 45 24.63 -3.89 16.10
N LEU A 46 24.17 -5.12 16.29
CA LEU A 46 23.83 -6.09 15.25
C LEU A 46 22.33 -6.22 14.93
N VAL A 47 21.45 -5.53 15.66
CA VAL A 47 20.00 -5.55 15.31
C VAL A 47 19.74 -4.97 13.93
N GLY A 48 20.59 -4.02 13.47
CA GLY A 48 20.57 -3.53 12.08
C GLY A 48 21.41 -4.35 11.09
N ALA A 49 22.31 -5.23 11.56
CA ALA A 49 23.24 -5.99 10.72
C ALA A 49 22.98 -7.51 10.74
N ALA A 50 21.98 -7.98 11.46
CA ALA A 50 21.67 -9.41 11.54
C ALA A 50 21.33 -10.02 10.18
N TYR A 51 20.53 -9.32 9.39
CA TYR A 51 20.15 -9.78 8.05
C TYR A 51 21.34 -9.82 7.06
N PRO A 52 22.17 -8.76 6.92
CA PRO A 52 23.40 -8.83 6.12
C PRO A 52 24.38 -9.89 6.62
N ALA A 53 24.49 -10.07 7.94
CA ALA A 53 25.37 -11.10 8.51
C ALA A 53 24.87 -12.52 8.21
N MET A 54 23.58 -12.77 8.26
CA MET A 54 22.96 -14.05 7.90
C MET A 54 23.07 -14.36 6.40
N LEU A 55 22.99 -13.34 5.54
CA LEU A 55 23.29 -13.42 4.10
C LEU A 55 24.76 -13.78 3.85
N ALA A 56 25.69 -13.09 4.50
CA ALA A 56 27.13 -13.32 4.37
C ALA A 56 27.57 -14.70 4.89
N LEU A 57 26.83 -15.28 5.86
CA LEU A 57 27.04 -16.61 6.39
C LEU A 57 26.32 -17.72 5.59
N GLY A 58 25.63 -17.36 4.48
CA GLY A 58 24.89 -18.31 3.66
C GLY A 58 23.68 -18.95 4.36
N MET A 59 23.27 -18.40 5.52
CA MET A 59 22.11 -18.87 6.29
C MET A 59 20.79 -18.39 5.68
N LEU A 60 20.84 -17.32 4.89
CA LEU A 60 19.73 -16.87 4.06
C LEU A 60 20.23 -16.91 2.62
N LYS A 61 19.57 -17.64 1.75
CA LYS A 61 19.72 -17.43 0.32
C LYS A 61 19.10 -16.06 0.01
N SER A 62 19.89 -15.11 -0.50
CA SER A 62 19.29 -13.99 -1.21
C SER A 62 18.42 -14.61 -2.29
N SER A 63 17.14 -14.33 -2.28
CA SER A 63 16.32 -14.70 -3.42
C SER A 63 16.93 -14.02 -4.64
N PRO A 64 17.45 -14.75 -5.65
CA PRO A 64 17.97 -14.14 -6.87
C PRO A 64 16.88 -13.44 -7.69
N ALA A 65 15.65 -13.49 -7.22
CA ALA A 65 14.43 -13.14 -7.91
C ALA A 65 14.29 -11.66 -8.29
N HIS A 66 15.19 -10.75 -7.87
CA HIS A 66 15.01 -9.33 -8.12
C HIS A 66 16.26 -8.61 -8.64
N SER A 67 17.36 -9.32 -8.96
CA SER A 67 18.43 -8.73 -9.75
C SER A 67 17.87 -8.38 -11.14
N PHE A 68 18.07 -7.15 -11.55
CA PHE A 68 17.68 -6.67 -12.87
C PHE A 68 18.97 -6.35 -13.64
N GLU A 69 19.52 -7.38 -14.28
CA GLU A 69 20.76 -7.30 -15.04
C GLU A 69 20.43 -7.50 -16.51
N LEU A 70 20.75 -6.51 -17.31
CA LEU A 70 20.64 -6.54 -18.75
C LEU A 70 22.05 -6.44 -19.34
N ASN A 71 22.32 -7.27 -20.37
CA ASN A 71 23.61 -7.32 -21.03
C ASN A 71 23.67 -6.32 -22.19
N GLY A 72 24.78 -5.62 -22.32
CA GLY A 72 24.99 -4.65 -23.39
C GLY A 72 25.14 -3.22 -22.86
N SER A 73 25.38 -2.28 -23.76
CA SER A 73 25.53 -0.86 -23.45
C SER A 73 24.58 -0.02 -24.30
N GLY A 74 23.99 0.98 -23.66
CA GLY A 74 23.17 2.02 -24.31
C GLY A 74 23.95 3.28 -24.68
N GLU A 75 25.29 3.23 -24.67
CA GLU A 75 26.13 4.40 -24.91
C GLU A 75 25.80 5.09 -26.25
N GLY A 76 25.76 6.41 -26.23
CA GLY A 76 25.40 7.22 -27.38
C GLY A 76 23.91 7.38 -27.66
N LYS A 77 23.02 6.65 -26.97
CA LYS A 77 21.56 6.75 -27.14
C LYS A 77 20.93 7.66 -26.11
N HIS A 78 19.96 8.45 -26.54
CA HIS A 78 19.21 9.38 -25.70
C HIS A 78 17.79 8.87 -25.46
N ILE A 79 17.44 8.66 -24.20
CA ILE A 79 16.09 8.27 -23.79
C ILE A 79 15.43 9.45 -23.06
N LEU A 80 14.32 9.91 -23.62
CA LEU A 80 13.48 10.94 -23.01
C LEU A 80 12.39 10.27 -22.17
N ILE A 81 12.21 10.72 -20.93
CA ILE A 81 11.22 10.17 -20.00
C ILE A 81 10.26 11.29 -19.62
N LEU A 82 8.96 11.07 -19.84
CA LEU A 82 7.91 12.02 -19.53
C LEU A 82 7.22 11.63 -18.22
N GLY A 83 7.45 12.45 -17.18
CA GLY A 83 6.96 12.23 -15.82
C GLY A 83 8.05 11.78 -14.84
N GLY A 84 8.25 12.56 -13.78
CA GLY A 84 9.17 12.28 -12.66
C GLY A 84 8.51 11.49 -11.51
N GLY A 85 7.52 10.64 -11.82
CA GLY A 85 6.94 9.68 -10.90
C GLY A 85 7.85 8.46 -10.66
N LEU A 86 7.42 7.51 -9.82
CA LEU A 86 8.20 6.31 -9.52
C LEU A 86 8.57 5.52 -10.79
N ALA A 87 7.63 5.36 -11.73
CA ALA A 87 7.90 4.63 -12.98
C ALA A 87 8.98 5.32 -13.82
N GLY A 88 8.85 6.64 -14.04
CA GLY A 88 9.83 7.38 -14.83
C GLY A 88 11.21 7.44 -14.20
N MET A 89 11.27 7.72 -12.89
CA MET A 89 12.56 7.75 -12.18
C MET A 89 13.21 6.35 -12.11
N THR A 90 12.43 5.29 -11.95
CA THR A 90 12.98 3.92 -11.98
C THR A 90 13.49 3.58 -13.38
N SER A 91 12.77 3.95 -14.44
CA SER A 91 13.24 3.75 -15.82
C SER A 91 14.58 4.46 -16.06
N ALA A 92 14.68 5.74 -15.65
CA ALA A 92 15.94 6.48 -15.77
C ALA A 92 17.07 5.85 -14.94
N TYR A 93 16.76 5.41 -13.72
CA TYR A 93 17.74 4.81 -12.81
C TYR A 93 18.34 3.53 -13.40
N GLU A 94 17.51 2.65 -13.94
CA GLU A 94 17.99 1.40 -14.55
C GLU A 94 18.70 1.66 -15.90
N LEU A 95 18.19 2.58 -16.72
CA LEU A 95 18.82 2.91 -18.00
C LEU A 95 20.17 3.61 -17.84
N THR A 96 20.32 4.46 -16.83
CA THR A 96 21.63 5.11 -16.57
C THR A 96 22.71 4.11 -16.14
N LYS A 97 22.35 3.02 -15.45
CA LYS A 97 23.27 1.91 -15.15
C LYS A 97 23.78 1.23 -16.42
N LEU A 98 22.99 1.25 -17.49
CA LEU A 98 23.32 0.66 -18.80
C LEU A 98 24.03 1.65 -19.74
N GLY A 99 24.37 2.87 -19.27
CA GLY A 99 25.10 3.86 -20.05
C GLY A 99 24.24 4.74 -20.95
N TYR A 100 22.90 4.67 -20.88
CA TYR A 100 22.04 5.57 -21.64
C TYR A 100 22.11 7.00 -21.11
N ARG A 101 22.05 7.97 -22.03
CA ARG A 101 21.79 9.37 -21.70
C ARG A 101 20.28 9.53 -21.46
N CYS A 102 19.88 9.82 -20.24
CA CYS A 102 18.48 10.02 -19.88
C CYS A 102 18.17 11.51 -19.63
N THR A 103 16.95 11.92 -19.96
CA THR A 103 16.36 13.21 -19.57
C THR A 103 14.95 12.95 -19.07
N ILE A 104 14.61 13.44 -17.87
CA ILE A 104 13.25 13.37 -17.31
C ILE A 104 12.63 14.78 -17.38
N LEU A 105 11.44 14.90 -17.97
CA LEU A 105 10.61 16.10 -17.89
C LEU A 105 9.50 15.86 -16.86
N GLU A 106 9.50 16.65 -15.79
CA GLU A 106 8.45 16.63 -14.75
C GLU A 106 7.73 17.98 -14.71
N ALA A 107 6.41 17.97 -14.85
CA ALA A 107 5.59 19.17 -14.90
C ALA A 107 5.55 19.94 -13.56
N ARG A 108 5.61 19.22 -12.44
CA ARG A 108 5.60 19.81 -11.09
C ARG A 108 6.98 20.33 -10.69
N GLN A 109 7.00 21.12 -9.60
CA GLN A 109 8.23 21.53 -8.91
C GLN A 109 8.72 20.48 -7.88
N ARG A 110 8.24 19.25 -8.01
CA ARG A 110 8.63 18.09 -7.21
C ARG A 110 8.51 16.79 -7.99
N THR A 111 9.31 15.82 -7.63
CA THR A 111 9.22 14.45 -8.13
C THR A 111 8.22 13.60 -7.34
N GLY A 112 8.17 12.31 -7.66
CA GLY A 112 7.37 11.30 -6.97
C GLY A 112 5.94 11.17 -7.49
N GLY A 113 5.44 12.16 -8.24
CA GLY A 113 4.07 12.12 -8.77
C GLY A 113 3.03 11.92 -7.67
N ARG A 114 2.29 10.80 -7.73
CA ARG A 114 1.29 10.40 -6.71
C ARG A 114 1.90 9.83 -5.41
N CYS A 115 3.16 9.41 -5.41
CA CYS A 115 3.88 9.03 -4.21
C CYS A 115 4.34 10.30 -3.48
N TRP A 116 3.48 10.79 -2.58
CA TRP A 116 3.67 12.06 -1.89
C TRP A 116 3.26 11.98 -0.42
N SER A 117 4.18 12.39 0.45
CA SER A 117 3.93 12.60 1.89
C SER A 117 3.95 14.10 2.17
N VAL A 118 2.83 14.61 2.65
CA VAL A 118 2.66 16.03 2.98
C VAL A 118 3.27 16.33 4.33
N ARG A 119 4.14 17.34 4.36
CA ARG A 119 4.83 17.87 5.56
C ARG A 119 4.64 19.37 5.65
N LYS A 120 5.17 19.96 6.67
CA LYS A 120 5.25 21.43 6.81
C LYS A 120 5.75 22.07 5.50
N ASN A 121 5.09 23.14 5.08
CA ASN A 121 5.35 23.89 3.86
C ASN A 121 5.10 23.14 2.54
N SER A 122 4.56 21.92 2.57
CA SER A 122 4.06 21.29 1.35
C SER A 122 2.92 22.12 0.77
N THR A 123 2.94 22.38 -0.53
CA THR A 123 1.93 23.20 -1.23
C THR A 123 1.24 22.41 -2.33
N THR A 124 -0.02 22.71 -2.57
CA THR A 124 -0.78 22.26 -3.73
C THR A 124 -1.81 23.30 -4.13
N GLN A 125 -2.12 23.33 -5.41
CA GLN A 125 -3.29 24.00 -5.93
C GLN A 125 -4.08 22.99 -6.76
N GLU A 126 -5.29 22.73 -6.38
CA GLU A 126 -6.23 21.90 -7.13
C GLU A 126 -6.99 22.76 -8.14
N ILE A 127 -7.57 22.11 -9.15
CA ILE A 127 -8.37 22.79 -10.17
C ILE A 127 -9.54 23.49 -9.46
N ASP A 128 -9.76 24.75 -9.80
CA ASP A 128 -10.81 25.61 -9.25
C ASP A 128 -10.76 25.83 -7.72
N HIS A 129 -9.61 25.55 -7.09
CA HIS A 129 -9.39 25.76 -5.68
C HIS A 129 -8.23 26.74 -5.39
N SER A 130 -8.26 27.33 -4.20
CA SER A 130 -7.16 28.17 -3.72
C SER A 130 -5.92 27.32 -3.40
N VAL A 131 -4.75 27.96 -3.48
CA VAL A 131 -3.49 27.35 -3.02
C VAL A 131 -3.61 26.97 -1.54
N GLN A 132 -3.21 25.76 -1.21
CA GLN A 132 -3.13 25.24 0.14
C GLN A 132 -1.67 25.00 0.53
N THR A 133 -1.28 25.43 1.73
CA THR A 133 0.05 25.20 2.31
C THR A 133 -0.08 24.50 3.65
N ALA A 134 0.56 23.34 3.78
CA ALA A 134 0.52 22.56 5.00
C ALA A 134 1.26 23.27 6.13
N GLN A 135 0.59 23.42 7.28
CA GLN A 135 1.10 24.09 8.48
C GLN A 135 1.46 23.10 9.60
N PHE A 136 1.62 21.81 9.28
CA PHE A 136 1.96 20.79 10.28
C PHE A 136 3.23 21.15 11.06
N ASP A 137 3.31 20.69 12.31
CA ASP A 137 4.51 20.85 13.11
C ASP A 137 5.68 20.09 12.48
N GLU A 138 6.89 20.52 12.78
CA GLU A 138 8.11 19.90 12.23
C GLU A 138 8.18 18.42 12.59
N GLY A 139 8.56 17.58 11.62
CA GLY A 139 8.63 16.12 11.76
C GLY A 139 7.30 15.39 11.53
N LEU A 140 6.15 16.07 11.61
CA LEU A 140 4.85 15.46 11.36
C LEU A 140 4.51 15.41 9.87
N TYR A 141 3.82 14.35 9.46
CA TYR A 141 3.41 14.17 8.07
C TYR A 141 2.19 13.25 7.96
N PHE A 142 1.58 13.23 6.79
CA PHE A 142 0.71 12.12 6.35
C PHE A 142 0.99 11.74 4.90
N ASN A 143 0.72 10.51 4.56
CA ASN A 143 0.85 9.99 3.21
C ASN A 143 -0.41 10.32 2.39
N ALA A 144 -0.38 11.41 1.62
CA ALA A 144 -1.46 11.79 0.73
C ALA A 144 -1.64 10.79 -0.43
N GLY A 145 -0.54 10.16 -0.86
CA GLY A 145 -0.52 9.06 -1.82
C GLY A 145 -0.54 7.68 -1.15
N PRO A 146 0.35 6.74 -1.57
CA PRO A 146 0.43 5.41 -0.98
C PRO A 146 0.78 5.49 0.50
N SER A 147 0.16 4.66 1.32
CA SER A 147 0.39 4.62 2.77
C SER A 147 1.09 3.35 3.23
N ARG A 148 1.09 2.28 2.43
CA ARG A 148 1.53 0.95 2.83
C ARG A 148 2.15 0.16 1.69
N ILE A 149 2.97 -0.83 2.01
CA ILE A 149 3.64 -1.77 1.11
C ILE A 149 3.27 -3.19 1.55
N PRO A 150 2.46 -3.95 0.80
CA PRO A 150 2.20 -5.36 1.07
C PRO A 150 3.49 -6.19 1.06
N HIS A 151 3.57 -7.22 1.89
CA HIS A 151 4.75 -8.08 2.00
C HIS A 151 5.12 -8.79 0.69
N HIS A 152 4.15 -9.08 -0.16
CA HIS A 152 4.35 -9.73 -1.46
C HIS A 152 4.77 -8.75 -2.57
N HIS A 153 4.73 -7.44 -2.35
CA HIS A 153 5.26 -6.43 -3.27
C HIS A 153 6.80 -6.39 -3.20
N GLN A 154 7.41 -7.51 -3.51
CA GLN A 154 8.84 -7.75 -3.33
C GLN A 154 9.71 -6.77 -4.11
N LEU A 155 9.25 -6.30 -5.28
CA LEU A 155 10.01 -5.33 -6.06
C LEU A 155 10.06 -3.95 -5.39
N THR A 156 8.97 -3.52 -4.75
CA THR A 156 8.98 -2.28 -3.95
C THR A 156 9.95 -2.40 -2.77
N LEU A 157 9.92 -3.54 -2.06
CA LEU A 157 10.84 -3.80 -0.94
C LEU A 157 12.29 -3.94 -1.41
N HIS A 158 12.51 -4.48 -2.61
CA HIS A 158 13.83 -4.53 -3.24
C HIS A 158 14.38 -3.11 -3.45
N TYR A 159 13.60 -2.20 -4.05
CA TYR A 159 14.06 -0.82 -4.23
C TYR A 159 14.22 -0.08 -2.90
N CYS A 160 13.39 -0.31 -1.89
CA CYS A 160 13.66 0.24 -0.56
C CYS A 160 15.03 -0.17 -0.05
N ARG A 161 15.40 -1.44 -0.20
CA ARG A 161 16.70 -1.97 0.22
C ARG A 161 17.86 -1.41 -0.62
N GLU A 162 17.74 -1.45 -1.94
CA GLU A 162 18.76 -0.98 -2.88
C GLU A 162 19.04 0.52 -2.72
N LEU A 163 18.01 1.29 -2.47
CA LEU A 163 18.10 2.73 -2.24
C LEU A 163 18.46 3.11 -0.80
N GLY A 164 18.53 2.14 0.12
CA GLY A 164 18.79 2.40 1.53
C GLY A 164 17.66 3.13 2.27
N VAL A 165 16.41 2.99 1.80
CA VAL A 165 15.22 3.54 2.45
C VAL A 165 14.76 2.59 3.56
N PRO A 166 14.85 2.99 4.83
CA PRO A 166 14.41 2.14 5.93
C PRO A 166 12.89 1.97 5.89
N VAL A 167 12.46 0.75 6.21
CA VAL A 167 11.04 0.40 6.31
C VAL A 167 10.70 0.00 7.74
N GLU A 168 9.45 0.23 8.12
CA GLU A 168 8.88 -0.18 9.40
C GLU A 168 7.53 -0.84 9.15
N ILE A 169 7.01 -1.56 10.16
CA ILE A 169 5.72 -2.24 10.06
C ILE A 169 4.59 -1.21 9.95
N TYR A 170 3.70 -1.44 9.00
CA TYR A 170 2.43 -0.71 8.87
C TYR A 170 1.30 -1.58 9.41
N ASN A 171 0.66 -1.12 10.46
CA ASN A 171 -0.46 -1.81 11.09
C ASN A 171 -1.75 -1.53 10.30
N ASN A 172 -2.05 -2.38 9.32
CA ASN A 172 -3.25 -2.24 8.47
C ASN A 172 -4.52 -2.71 9.16
N VAL A 173 -4.40 -3.77 9.97
CA VAL A 173 -5.51 -4.39 10.69
C VAL A 173 -5.39 -4.08 12.18
N ASN A 174 -6.42 -3.51 12.74
CA ASN A 174 -6.52 -3.28 14.17
C ASN A 174 -7.96 -3.54 14.63
N GLU A 175 -8.17 -4.69 15.23
CA GLU A 175 -9.47 -5.09 15.77
C GLU A 175 -9.97 -4.17 16.91
N GLY A 176 -9.08 -3.30 17.44
CA GLY A 176 -9.40 -2.23 18.37
C GLY A 176 -9.92 -0.95 17.70
N ALA A 177 -9.83 -0.81 16.37
CA ALA A 177 -10.46 0.28 15.64
C ALA A 177 -11.99 0.10 15.56
N TYR A 178 -12.68 0.94 14.80
CA TYR A 178 -14.13 1.00 14.85
C TYR A 178 -14.80 0.74 13.50
N PHE A 179 -16.01 0.22 13.59
CA PHE A 179 -17.08 0.41 12.60
C PHE A 179 -18.02 1.51 13.10
N PHE A 180 -18.45 2.38 12.16
CA PHE A 180 -19.44 3.41 12.42
C PHE A 180 -20.44 3.47 11.26
N SER A 181 -21.67 3.03 11.53
CA SER A 181 -22.76 3.07 10.54
C SER A 181 -23.66 4.26 10.81
N GLU A 182 -23.66 5.22 9.87
CA GLU A 182 -24.55 6.38 9.91
C GLU A 182 -25.86 6.06 9.21
N GLY A 183 -26.99 6.43 9.82
CA GLY A 183 -28.30 6.39 9.18
C GLY A 183 -29.01 5.03 9.12
N GLY A 184 -28.43 3.96 9.67
CA GLY A 184 -29.11 2.68 9.84
C GLY A 184 -30.24 2.74 10.87
N SER A 185 -30.86 1.61 11.17
CA SER A 185 -31.89 1.48 12.22
C SER A 185 -31.40 0.60 13.38
N GLY A 186 -32.09 0.68 14.52
CA GLY A 186 -31.74 -0.12 15.67
C GLY A 186 -30.66 0.48 16.59
N PRO A 187 -30.31 -0.24 17.68
CA PRO A 187 -29.53 0.33 18.77
C PRO A 187 -28.04 0.49 18.44
N LEU A 188 -27.52 -0.09 17.36
CA LEU A 188 -26.13 0.00 16.95
C LEU A 188 -25.88 1.10 15.92
N SER A 189 -26.93 1.70 15.34
CA SER A 189 -26.82 2.79 14.38
C SER A 189 -26.32 4.08 15.04
N ASN A 190 -25.48 4.83 14.31
CA ASN A 190 -24.84 6.07 14.78
C ASN A 190 -23.99 5.89 16.05
N LYS A 191 -23.48 4.68 16.26
CA LYS A 191 -22.54 4.35 17.35
C LYS A 191 -21.23 3.82 16.80
N LYS A 192 -20.13 4.19 17.44
CA LYS A 192 -18.84 3.54 17.19
C LYS A 192 -18.80 2.20 17.92
N ILE A 193 -18.49 1.13 17.21
CA ILE A 193 -18.43 -0.23 17.74
C ILE A 193 -17.07 -0.81 17.36
N ARG A 194 -16.40 -1.47 18.29
CA ARG A 194 -15.09 -2.09 17.99
C ARG A 194 -15.25 -3.15 16.90
N ILE A 195 -14.32 -3.15 15.95
CA ILE A 195 -14.30 -4.13 14.85
C ILE A 195 -14.35 -5.56 15.41
N ARG A 196 -13.54 -5.85 16.44
CA ARG A 196 -13.52 -7.17 17.09
C ARG A 196 -14.88 -7.62 17.64
N GLU A 197 -15.72 -6.70 18.08
CA GLU A 197 -17.04 -7.06 18.59
C GLU A 197 -17.92 -7.59 17.47
N ILE A 198 -18.00 -6.84 16.36
CA ILE A 198 -18.80 -7.24 15.20
C ILE A 198 -18.23 -8.49 14.53
N HIS A 199 -16.91 -8.55 14.31
CA HIS A 199 -16.29 -9.74 13.70
C HIS A 199 -16.57 -11.00 14.51
N ASN A 200 -16.41 -10.96 15.83
CA ASN A 200 -16.64 -12.14 16.65
C ASN A 200 -18.13 -12.49 16.78
N ASP A 201 -19.01 -11.48 16.91
CA ASP A 201 -20.46 -11.74 17.00
C ASP A 201 -20.98 -12.33 15.68
N VAL A 202 -20.56 -11.80 14.52
CA VAL A 202 -20.94 -12.35 13.19
C VAL A 202 -20.38 -13.78 13.02
N ARG A 203 -19.10 -14.02 13.35
CA ARG A 203 -18.50 -15.37 13.30
C ARG A 203 -19.22 -16.34 14.22
N GLY A 204 -19.58 -15.90 15.43
CA GLY A 204 -20.32 -16.69 16.39
C GLY A 204 -21.69 -17.11 15.86
N TYR A 205 -22.50 -16.15 15.42
CA TYR A 205 -23.84 -16.43 14.89
C TYR A 205 -23.83 -17.23 13.60
N THR A 206 -22.91 -16.95 12.67
CA THR A 206 -22.81 -17.72 11.42
C THR A 206 -22.38 -19.16 11.68
N SER A 207 -21.47 -19.38 12.63
CA SER A 207 -21.07 -20.72 13.06
C SER A 207 -22.21 -21.46 13.75
N GLU A 208 -22.97 -20.80 14.61
CA GLU A 208 -24.17 -21.37 15.25
C GLU A 208 -25.21 -21.79 14.22
N LEU A 209 -25.55 -20.89 13.28
CA LEU A 209 -26.53 -21.16 12.24
C LEU A 209 -26.10 -22.36 11.38
N LEU A 210 -24.82 -22.41 10.96
CA LEU A 210 -24.33 -23.49 10.13
C LEU A 210 -24.23 -24.82 10.92
N ALA A 211 -23.77 -24.81 12.16
CA ALA A 211 -23.72 -26.01 13.00
C ALA A 211 -25.11 -26.62 13.20
N LYS A 212 -26.12 -25.79 13.44
CA LYS A 212 -27.53 -26.23 13.56
C LYS A 212 -28.09 -26.75 12.24
N ALA A 213 -27.77 -26.11 11.11
CA ALA A 213 -28.19 -26.59 9.79
C ALA A 213 -27.61 -27.97 9.44
N ILE A 214 -26.34 -28.22 9.79
CA ILE A 214 -25.68 -29.51 9.61
C ILE A 214 -26.35 -30.58 10.48
N ASP A 215 -26.63 -30.30 11.75
CA ASP A 215 -27.29 -31.23 12.66
C ASP A 215 -28.70 -31.62 12.20
N GLN A 216 -29.39 -30.69 11.55
CA GLN A 216 -30.74 -30.88 11.03
C GLN A 216 -30.76 -31.47 9.61
N GLU A 217 -29.60 -31.85 9.07
CA GLU A 217 -29.43 -32.36 7.69
C GLU A 217 -29.97 -31.40 6.60
N HIS A 218 -29.97 -30.08 6.88
CA HIS A 218 -30.45 -29.03 5.98
C HIS A 218 -29.36 -28.47 5.05
N VAL A 219 -28.20 -29.13 4.96
CA VAL A 219 -27.10 -28.70 4.11
C VAL A 219 -27.08 -29.59 2.87
N ASP A 220 -27.25 -29.00 1.69
CA ASP A 220 -27.15 -29.69 0.40
C ASP A 220 -25.67 -29.93 0.02
N MET A 221 -25.01 -30.75 0.83
CA MET A 221 -23.61 -31.14 0.62
C MET A 221 -23.47 -32.60 1.03
N ALA A 222 -22.99 -33.45 0.12
CA ALA A 222 -22.73 -34.85 0.39
C ALA A 222 -21.53 -34.99 1.36
N MET A 223 -21.84 -35.19 2.65
CA MET A 223 -20.85 -35.46 3.69
C MET A 223 -21.16 -36.77 4.41
N SER A 224 -20.13 -37.51 4.83
CA SER A 224 -20.30 -38.59 5.80
C SER A 224 -20.70 -38.02 7.17
N LYS A 225 -21.36 -38.81 8.01
CA LYS A 225 -21.68 -38.39 9.40
C LYS A 225 -20.42 -38.01 10.18
N GLU A 226 -19.32 -38.73 9.95
CA GLU A 226 -18.03 -38.43 10.58
C GLU A 226 -17.47 -37.09 10.13
N ASP A 227 -17.55 -36.76 8.84
CA ASP A 227 -17.08 -35.47 8.34
C ASP A 227 -17.96 -34.32 8.81
N ALA A 228 -19.29 -34.51 8.83
CA ALA A 228 -20.24 -33.55 9.39
C ALA A 228 -19.91 -33.21 10.86
N GLN A 229 -19.59 -34.22 11.67
CA GLN A 229 -19.18 -34.02 13.06
C GLN A 229 -17.87 -33.21 13.17
N LYS A 230 -16.86 -33.49 12.32
CA LYS A 230 -15.61 -32.70 12.29
C LYS A 230 -15.86 -31.23 11.91
N VAL A 231 -16.77 -30.98 10.95
CA VAL A 231 -17.16 -29.62 10.59
C VAL A 231 -17.86 -28.94 11.77
N VAL A 232 -18.75 -29.59 12.48
CA VAL A 232 -19.41 -29.04 13.67
C VAL A 232 -18.40 -28.73 14.78
N GLU A 233 -17.42 -29.59 15.00
CA GLU A 233 -16.31 -29.33 15.95
C GLU A 233 -15.49 -28.11 15.57
N TYR A 234 -15.16 -27.98 14.27
CA TYR A 234 -14.51 -26.77 13.74
C TYR A 234 -15.37 -25.52 13.98
N LEU A 235 -16.65 -25.55 13.65
CA LEU A 235 -17.57 -24.42 13.84
C LEU A 235 -17.71 -24.02 15.32
N ARG A 236 -17.70 -25.01 16.23
CA ARG A 236 -17.67 -24.72 17.66
C ARG A 236 -16.42 -23.95 18.07
N ALA A 237 -15.26 -24.35 17.57
CA ALA A 237 -14.01 -23.67 17.82
C ALA A 237 -13.96 -22.29 17.15
N GLU A 238 -14.36 -22.17 15.88
CA GLU A 238 -14.37 -20.95 15.10
C GLU A 238 -15.33 -19.91 15.68
N GLY A 239 -16.57 -20.31 15.97
CA GLY A 239 -17.60 -19.43 16.53
C GLY A 239 -17.50 -19.21 18.04
N GLY A 240 -16.65 -19.98 18.75
CA GLY A 240 -16.65 -19.95 20.23
C GLY A 240 -17.96 -20.40 20.83
N LEU A 241 -18.60 -21.43 20.23
CA LEU A 241 -19.91 -21.95 20.67
C LEU A 241 -19.76 -22.83 21.92
N ASP A 242 -20.79 -22.81 22.76
CA ASP A 242 -20.90 -23.71 23.93
C ASP A 242 -21.19 -25.16 23.51
N ILE A 243 -21.44 -26.01 24.49
CA ILE A 243 -21.73 -27.45 24.26
C ILE A 243 -23.04 -27.65 23.47
N ASP A 244 -24.00 -26.74 23.64
CA ASP A 244 -25.29 -26.76 22.97
C ASP A 244 -25.24 -26.05 21.58
N LYS A 245 -24.03 -25.73 21.12
CA LYS A 245 -23.76 -25.01 19.85
C LYS A 245 -24.39 -23.63 19.81
N LEU A 246 -24.51 -22.97 20.96
CA LEU A 246 -25.01 -21.61 21.08
C LEU A 246 -23.87 -20.62 21.21
N TYR A 247 -23.98 -19.46 20.52
CA TYR A 247 -23.07 -18.35 20.70
C TYR A 247 -23.53 -17.48 21.89
N LYS A 248 -22.68 -17.35 22.90
CA LYS A 248 -22.94 -16.56 24.13
C LYS A 248 -21.92 -15.47 24.39
N ALA A 249 -21.14 -15.10 23.42
CA ALA A 249 -19.95 -14.27 23.52
C ALA A 249 -18.71 -15.02 24.05
N SER A 250 -17.55 -14.41 23.86
CA SER A 250 -16.26 -14.89 24.37
C SER A 250 -15.30 -13.72 24.60
N ALA A 251 -14.20 -13.98 25.29
CA ALA A 251 -13.12 -13.01 25.49
C ALA A 251 -12.52 -12.47 24.17
N ARG A 252 -12.73 -13.14 23.04
CA ARG A 252 -12.27 -12.71 21.71
C ARG A 252 -12.86 -11.35 21.29
N ARG A 253 -14.08 -11.03 21.73
CA ARG A 253 -14.71 -9.72 21.44
C ARG A 253 -14.23 -8.60 22.37
N GLY A 254 -13.35 -8.91 23.36
CA GLY A 254 -12.83 -7.97 24.33
C GLY A 254 -13.62 -7.97 25.64
N TYR A 255 -13.31 -7.03 26.49
CA TYR A 255 -13.86 -6.89 27.84
C TYR A 255 -14.47 -5.51 28.04
N ILE A 256 -15.56 -5.41 28.79
CA ILE A 256 -16.05 -4.16 29.36
C ILE A 256 -15.06 -3.66 30.41
N ASP A 257 -14.68 -4.56 31.31
CA ASP A 257 -13.67 -4.35 32.31
C ASP A 257 -12.58 -5.40 32.14
N ALA A 258 -11.37 -4.94 31.80
CA ALA A 258 -10.27 -5.84 31.48
C ALA A 258 -9.79 -6.63 32.69
N PRO A 259 -9.33 -7.88 32.51
CA PRO A 259 -8.71 -8.66 33.58
C PRO A 259 -7.48 -7.93 34.12
N GLY A 260 -7.17 -8.16 35.39
CA GLY A 260 -6.06 -7.52 36.10
C GLY A 260 -5.40 -8.43 37.11
N ALA A 261 -4.63 -7.85 38.01
CA ALA A 261 -3.95 -8.57 39.05
C ALA A 261 -4.93 -9.05 40.16
N GLY A 262 -4.53 -10.07 40.87
CA GLY A 262 -5.31 -10.63 41.96
C GLY A 262 -6.56 -11.38 41.47
N GLU A 263 -7.70 -11.08 42.05
CA GLU A 263 -8.99 -11.73 41.73
C GLU A 263 -9.74 -11.04 40.58
N LYS A 264 -9.13 -10.07 39.86
CA LYS A 264 -9.77 -9.33 38.79
C LYS A 264 -9.85 -10.17 37.51
N ALA A 265 -10.89 -10.97 37.36
CA ALA A 265 -11.12 -11.84 36.21
C ALA A 265 -11.50 -11.09 34.90
N GLY A 266 -11.98 -9.86 35.03
CA GLY A 266 -12.55 -9.08 33.91
C GLY A 266 -14.00 -9.45 33.62
N THR A 267 -14.70 -8.60 32.86
CA THR A 267 -16.11 -8.78 32.50
C THR A 267 -16.26 -8.72 30.99
N ILE A 268 -16.80 -9.76 30.38
CA ILE A 268 -17.14 -9.83 28.95
C ILE A 268 -18.57 -9.30 28.76
N ALA A 269 -18.78 -8.45 27.76
CA ALA A 269 -20.11 -8.00 27.40
C ALA A 269 -20.91 -9.11 26.72
N ASP A 270 -22.25 -9.06 26.86
CA ASP A 270 -23.15 -9.85 26.03
C ASP A 270 -22.95 -9.53 24.54
N PRO A 271 -23.14 -10.51 23.64
CA PRO A 271 -23.04 -10.27 22.21
C PRO A 271 -24.12 -9.31 21.72
N HIS A 272 -23.77 -8.50 20.71
CA HIS A 272 -24.78 -7.76 19.98
C HIS A 272 -25.73 -8.74 19.29
N LYS A 273 -27.04 -8.49 19.33
CA LYS A 273 -27.98 -9.37 18.62
C LYS A 273 -27.74 -9.32 17.12
N LEU A 274 -27.78 -10.46 16.45
CA LEU A 274 -27.62 -10.54 14.98
C LEU A 274 -28.59 -9.59 14.24
N ALA A 275 -29.83 -9.50 14.70
CA ALA A 275 -30.82 -8.57 14.13
C ALA A 275 -30.38 -7.11 14.23
N ASP A 276 -29.76 -6.70 15.34
CA ASP A 276 -29.29 -5.33 15.54
C ASP A 276 -28.08 -5.02 14.63
N ILE A 277 -27.19 -6.00 14.42
CA ILE A 277 -26.06 -5.90 13.48
C ILE A 277 -26.57 -5.73 12.04
N LEU A 278 -27.57 -6.52 11.64
CA LEU A 278 -28.20 -6.45 10.31
C LEU A 278 -28.92 -5.11 10.11
N HIS A 279 -29.76 -4.67 11.08
CA HIS A 279 -30.50 -3.42 11.01
C HIS A 279 -29.58 -2.19 10.96
N ALA A 280 -28.44 -2.23 11.62
CA ALA A 280 -27.42 -1.18 11.53
C ALA A 280 -26.63 -1.23 10.21
N GLY A 281 -26.80 -2.24 9.37
CA GLY A 281 -26.08 -2.41 8.10
C GLY A 281 -24.61 -2.80 8.26
N LEU A 282 -24.19 -3.28 9.44
CA LEU A 282 -22.78 -3.60 9.74
C LEU A 282 -22.24 -4.87 9.05
N MET A 283 -23.11 -5.58 8.32
CA MET A 283 -22.74 -6.68 7.43
C MET A 283 -22.75 -6.28 5.94
N SER A 284 -22.93 -4.99 5.63
CA SER A 284 -22.90 -4.50 4.25
C SER A 284 -21.46 -4.46 3.69
N PRO A 285 -21.31 -4.40 2.36
CA PRO A 285 -20.00 -4.32 1.72
C PRO A 285 -19.13 -3.15 2.20
N ASP A 286 -19.69 -2.04 2.68
CA ASP A 286 -18.93 -0.91 3.24
C ASP A 286 -18.05 -1.32 4.43
N PHE A 287 -18.50 -2.33 5.21
CA PHE A 287 -17.80 -2.85 6.39
C PHE A 287 -17.11 -4.19 6.15
N TYR A 288 -17.44 -4.88 5.05
CA TYR A 288 -16.92 -6.20 4.73
C TYR A 288 -15.57 -6.15 4.02
N ASN A 289 -14.69 -5.24 4.47
CA ASN A 289 -13.32 -5.11 3.96
C ASN A 289 -12.34 -5.82 4.91
N VAL A 290 -12.56 -7.11 5.09
CA VAL A 290 -11.72 -7.95 5.96
C VAL A 290 -10.41 -8.21 5.24
N ALA A 291 -9.32 -7.72 5.81
CA ALA A 291 -8.00 -7.78 5.19
C ALA A 291 -7.54 -9.23 4.90
N GLU A 292 -7.98 -10.20 5.70
CA GLU A 292 -7.68 -11.62 5.47
C GLU A 292 -8.28 -12.18 4.18
N TYR A 293 -9.34 -11.55 3.63
CA TYR A 293 -9.99 -11.96 2.39
C TYR A 293 -9.43 -11.25 1.14
N THR A 294 -8.66 -10.20 1.34
CA THR A 294 -8.07 -9.42 0.24
C THR A 294 -6.56 -9.61 0.26
N TYR A 295 -6.03 -10.37 -0.69
CA TYR A 295 -4.60 -10.73 -0.75
C TYR A 295 -3.67 -9.52 -0.59
N GLU A 296 -3.97 -8.40 -1.26
CA GLU A 296 -3.18 -7.17 -1.20
C GLU A 296 -3.24 -6.45 0.15
N LEU A 297 -4.18 -6.81 1.03
CA LEU A 297 -4.37 -6.16 2.33
C LEU A 297 -3.90 -7.02 3.50
N GLN A 298 -3.44 -8.25 3.24
CA GLN A 298 -2.98 -9.17 4.27
C GLN A 298 -1.70 -8.68 4.96
N MET A 299 -1.64 -8.94 6.25
CA MET A 299 -0.42 -8.67 7.03
C MET A 299 0.70 -9.69 6.66
N THR A 300 1.96 -9.34 6.71
CA THR A 300 2.52 -8.10 7.24
C THR A 300 2.59 -7.05 6.14
N MET A 301 2.32 -5.80 6.51
CA MET A 301 2.53 -4.66 5.64
C MET A 301 3.65 -3.77 6.18
N PHE A 302 4.24 -2.98 5.29
CA PHE A 302 5.33 -2.07 5.61
C PHE A 302 4.99 -0.64 5.15
N GLN A 303 5.74 0.31 5.66
CA GLN A 303 5.83 1.68 5.16
C GLN A 303 7.27 2.15 5.18
N ALA A 304 7.61 3.13 4.32
CA ALA A 304 8.90 3.80 4.41
C ALA A 304 8.92 4.72 5.63
N LYS A 305 9.94 4.56 6.47
CA LYS A 305 10.10 5.39 7.67
C LYS A 305 10.22 6.86 7.32
N GLY A 306 9.46 7.72 8.01
CA GLY A 306 9.43 9.17 7.77
C GLY A 306 8.64 9.60 6.53
N GLY A 307 7.88 8.70 5.88
CA GLY A 307 6.98 8.97 4.76
C GLY A 307 7.32 8.18 3.51
N MET A 308 6.29 7.77 2.78
CA MET A 308 6.43 6.91 1.59
C MET A 308 7.21 7.57 0.45
N ASP A 309 7.19 8.89 0.36
CA ASP A 309 7.92 9.66 -0.65
C ASP A 309 9.45 9.65 -0.47
N ASN A 310 9.96 9.12 0.64
CA ASN A 310 11.40 8.93 0.83
C ASN A 310 11.99 7.99 -0.24
N ILE A 311 11.20 7.09 -0.79
CA ILE A 311 11.59 6.26 -1.94
C ILE A 311 11.83 7.15 -3.17
N ALA A 312 10.87 8.03 -3.48
CA ALA A 312 10.97 8.97 -4.58
C ALA A 312 12.12 9.98 -4.40
N LYS A 313 12.26 10.56 -3.20
CA LYS A 313 13.34 11.50 -2.87
C LYS A 313 14.73 10.89 -3.01
N THR A 314 14.87 9.61 -2.66
CA THR A 314 16.16 8.93 -2.81
C THR A 314 16.49 8.67 -4.28
N LEU A 315 15.50 8.32 -5.11
CA LEU A 315 15.66 8.25 -6.56
C LEU A 315 16.01 9.62 -7.15
N GLU A 316 15.27 10.67 -6.76
CA GLU A 316 15.53 12.05 -7.19
C GLU A 316 16.98 12.45 -6.95
N LYS A 317 17.50 12.23 -5.72
CA LYS A 317 18.89 12.54 -5.38
C LYS A 317 19.90 11.81 -6.27
N LYS A 318 19.60 10.56 -6.67
CA LYS A 318 20.48 9.80 -7.59
C LYS A 318 20.39 10.28 -9.03
N LEU A 319 19.30 10.93 -9.41
CA LEU A 319 18.95 11.35 -10.77
C LEU A 319 18.91 12.88 -10.95
N GLU A 320 19.37 13.65 -9.97
CA GLU A 320 19.25 15.12 -9.97
C GLU A 320 19.73 15.80 -11.25
N LYS A 321 20.78 15.23 -11.89
CA LYS A 321 21.39 15.77 -13.10
C LYS A 321 20.58 15.52 -14.39
N VAL A 322 19.60 14.62 -14.34
CA VAL A 322 18.78 14.25 -15.52
C VAL A 322 17.33 14.69 -15.39
N ILE A 323 16.92 15.25 -14.25
CA ILE A 323 15.56 15.72 -13.99
C ILE A 323 15.44 17.21 -14.31
N THR A 324 14.41 17.55 -15.09
CA THR A 324 13.99 18.93 -15.36
C THR A 324 12.61 19.13 -14.75
N LEU A 325 12.55 19.91 -13.67
CA LEU A 325 11.30 20.26 -12.98
C LEU A 325 10.60 21.45 -13.65
N GLY A 326 9.30 21.57 -13.46
CA GLY A 326 8.47 22.61 -14.06
C GLY A 326 8.41 22.52 -15.58
N ALA A 327 8.67 21.36 -16.16
CA ALA A 327 8.68 21.08 -17.59
C ALA A 327 7.36 20.40 -17.99
N GLU A 328 6.36 21.19 -18.32
CA GLU A 328 5.02 20.74 -18.70
C GLU A 328 4.97 20.39 -20.19
N VAL A 329 4.82 19.10 -20.49
CA VAL A 329 4.73 18.60 -21.87
C VAL A 329 3.44 19.09 -22.53
N SER A 330 3.57 19.67 -23.72
CA SER A 330 2.45 20.18 -24.53
C SER A 330 2.22 19.41 -25.82
N SER A 331 3.25 18.73 -26.35
CA SER A 331 3.12 17.92 -27.57
C SER A 331 4.14 16.80 -27.61
N ILE A 332 3.72 15.64 -28.12
CA ILE A 332 4.56 14.44 -28.35
C ILE A 332 4.42 14.05 -29.83
N GLU A 333 5.47 14.19 -30.59
CA GLU A 333 5.51 13.84 -32.01
C GLU A 333 6.43 12.64 -32.22
N ASN A 334 5.83 11.52 -32.63
CA ASN A 334 6.54 10.30 -33.02
C ASN A 334 7.03 10.47 -34.47
N THR A 335 8.33 10.37 -34.69
CA THR A 335 8.94 10.50 -36.01
C THR A 335 9.57 9.17 -36.44
N GLU A 336 10.02 9.08 -37.70
CA GLU A 336 10.72 7.86 -38.17
C GLU A 336 12.06 7.64 -37.47
N LYS A 337 12.73 8.71 -37.03
CA LYS A 337 14.09 8.67 -36.46
C LYS A 337 14.13 8.77 -34.94
N GLY A 338 13.00 8.98 -34.28
CA GLY A 338 12.93 9.19 -32.82
C GLY A 338 11.67 9.91 -32.40
N VAL A 339 11.75 10.69 -31.35
CA VAL A 339 10.63 11.44 -30.79
C VAL A 339 11.02 12.90 -30.59
N LYS A 340 10.10 13.79 -30.93
CA LYS A 340 10.20 15.23 -30.71
C LYS A 340 9.12 15.64 -29.70
N VAL A 341 9.52 16.29 -28.61
CA VAL A 341 8.61 16.72 -27.54
C VAL A 341 8.72 18.21 -27.30
N LYS A 342 7.56 18.89 -27.33
CA LYS A 342 7.44 20.27 -26.90
C LYS A 342 6.98 20.34 -25.46
N TYR A 343 7.52 21.27 -24.70
CA TYR A 343 7.17 21.50 -23.30
C TYR A 343 7.32 22.97 -22.92
N LYS A 344 6.57 23.37 -21.91
CA LYS A 344 6.69 24.70 -21.31
C LYS A 344 7.50 24.63 -20.04
N GLN A 345 8.45 25.55 -19.88
CA GLN A 345 9.23 25.72 -18.66
C GLN A 345 9.45 27.22 -18.40
N ASN A 346 9.07 27.70 -17.21
CA ASN A 346 9.13 29.13 -16.89
C ASN A 346 8.42 30.00 -17.95
N GLN A 347 7.24 29.57 -18.40
CA GLN A 347 6.41 30.20 -19.47
C GLN A 347 7.06 30.25 -20.88
N GLN A 348 8.23 29.65 -21.05
CA GLN A 348 8.88 29.53 -22.35
C GLN A 348 8.61 28.16 -22.97
N GLU A 349 8.24 28.15 -24.24
CA GLU A 349 8.13 26.92 -25.02
C GLU A 349 9.54 26.46 -25.42
N LYS A 350 9.79 25.17 -25.16
CA LYS A 350 11.05 24.48 -25.48
C LYS A 350 10.74 23.20 -26.23
N MET A 351 11.74 22.69 -26.93
CA MET A 351 11.67 21.43 -27.66
C MET A 351 12.90 20.59 -27.39
N ILE A 352 12.69 19.28 -27.29
CA ILE A 352 13.75 18.27 -27.13
C ILE A 352 13.50 17.10 -28.07
N GLU A 353 14.57 16.53 -28.60
CA GLU A 353 14.55 15.34 -29.44
C GLU A 353 15.33 14.21 -28.76
N ALA A 354 14.87 12.97 -28.96
CA ALA A 354 15.49 11.77 -28.41
C ALA A 354 15.28 10.57 -29.33
N ASP A 355 16.12 9.54 -29.20
CA ASP A 355 15.99 8.29 -29.95
C ASP A 355 14.70 7.54 -29.58
N VAL A 356 14.37 7.51 -28.29
CA VAL A 356 13.19 6.82 -27.71
C VAL A 356 12.60 7.66 -26.58
N CYS A 357 11.28 7.56 -26.43
CA CYS A 357 10.53 8.16 -25.33
C CYS A 357 9.86 7.09 -24.45
N ILE A 358 9.95 7.24 -23.14
CA ILE A 358 9.14 6.49 -22.16
C ILE A 358 8.14 7.46 -21.55
N CYS A 359 6.87 7.31 -21.91
CA CYS A 359 5.77 8.12 -21.38
C CYS A 359 5.21 7.47 -20.11
N THR A 360 5.31 8.19 -18.98
CA THR A 360 4.74 7.75 -17.70
C THR A 360 3.65 8.70 -17.20
N ILE A 361 3.17 9.57 -18.08
CA ILE A 361 2.09 10.52 -17.78
C ILE A 361 0.79 9.76 -17.54
N PRO A 362 0.02 10.08 -16.49
CA PRO A 362 -1.31 9.50 -16.28
C PRO A 362 -2.23 9.71 -17.48
N LEU A 363 -3.00 8.68 -17.85
CA LEU A 363 -3.81 8.71 -19.08
C LEU A 363 -4.77 9.91 -19.16
N PRO A 364 -5.50 10.31 -18.08
CA PRO A 364 -6.36 11.49 -18.13
C PRO A 364 -5.62 12.82 -18.35
N VAL A 365 -4.33 12.86 -18.06
CA VAL A 365 -3.47 14.01 -18.37
C VAL A 365 -2.98 13.92 -19.80
N LEU A 366 -2.57 12.73 -20.24
CA LEU A 366 -2.06 12.48 -21.58
C LEU A 366 -3.11 12.73 -22.66
N SER A 367 -4.39 12.46 -22.41
CA SER A 367 -5.51 12.75 -23.31
C SER A 367 -5.65 14.25 -23.68
N ASN A 368 -5.10 15.14 -22.85
CA ASN A 368 -5.09 16.58 -23.11
C ASN A 368 -3.79 17.08 -23.76
N ILE A 369 -2.85 16.20 -24.07
CA ILE A 369 -1.57 16.53 -24.71
C ILE A 369 -1.68 16.18 -26.20
N HIS A 370 -1.28 17.11 -27.06
CA HIS A 370 -1.27 16.84 -28.50
C HIS A 370 -0.27 15.73 -28.83
N HIS A 371 -0.70 14.72 -29.59
CA HIS A 371 0.15 13.60 -30.00
C HIS A 371 -0.28 13.04 -31.37
N ASN A 372 0.60 12.30 -32.02
CA ASN A 372 0.35 11.60 -33.28
C ASN A 372 0.46 10.07 -33.11
N PHE A 373 -0.02 9.54 -31.98
CA PHE A 373 -0.08 8.10 -31.73
C PHE A 373 -1.07 7.41 -32.67
N SER A 374 -0.93 6.10 -32.79
CA SER A 374 -1.89 5.26 -33.51
C SER A 374 -3.29 5.35 -32.90
N ASP A 375 -4.31 5.07 -33.72
CA ASP A 375 -5.70 5.13 -33.27
C ASP A 375 -6.00 4.20 -32.09
N ASP A 376 -5.36 3.02 -32.03
CA ASP A 376 -5.55 2.06 -30.93
C ASP A 376 -5.01 2.61 -29.61
N VAL A 377 -3.84 3.26 -29.64
CA VAL A 377 -3.25 3.89 -28.45
C VAL A 377 -4.05 5.12 -28.05
N SER A 378 -4.46 5.98 -29.01
CA SER A 378 -5.27 7.17 -28.75
C SER A 378 -6.60 6.80 -28.09
N ARG A 379 -7.32 5.80 -28.64
CA ARG A 379 -8.55 5.28 -28.00
C ARG A 379 -8.30 4.71 -26.61
N ALA A 380 -7.17 4.03 -26.40
CA ALA A 380 -6.83 3.47 -25.09
C ALA A 380 -6.58 4.57 -24.05
N ILE A 381 -5.93 5.67 -24.44
CA ILE A 381 -5.68 6.83 -23.57
C ILE A 381 -7.01 7.47 -23.14
N ASP A 382 -7.94 7.67 -24.08
CA ASP A 382 -9.21 8.33 -23.80
C ASP A 382 -10.22 7.47 -23.05
N PHE A 383 -10.13 6.15 -23.20
CA PHE A 383 -11.16 5.23 -22.70
C PHE A 383 -10.92 4.75 -21.26
N VAL A 384 -9.68 4.78 -20.73
CA VAL A 384 -9.38 4.23 -19.41
C VAL A 384 -9.63 5.26 -18.30
N PRO A 385 -10.71 5.10 -17.52
CA PRO A 385 -11.01 6.02 -16.43
C PRO A 385 -10.03 5.86 -15.27
N TYR A 386 -9.92 6.91 -14.47
CA TYR A 386 -9.20 6.89 -13.20
C TYR A 386 -10.16 7.07 -12.04
N ILE A 387 -9.86 6.39 -10.93
CA ILE A 387 -10.67 6.47 -9.73
C ILE A 387 -10.58 7.87 -9.11
N ASN A 388 -11.73 8.43 -8.73
CA ASN A 388 -11.78 9.64 -7.93
C ASN A 388 -11.48 9.28 -6.47
N THR A 389 -10.54 9.99 -5.84
CA THR A 389 -10.18 9.73 -4.45
C THR A 389 -9.59 10.97 -3.80
N GLY A 390 -9.78 11.07 -2.48
CA GLY A 390 -9.26 12.17 -1.68
C GLY A 390 -8.84 11.71 -0.28
N LYS A 391 -7.94 12.47 0.31
CA LYS A 391 -7.49 12.31 1.70
C LYS A 391 -7.38 13.66 2.38
N ILE A 392 -7.58 13.69 3.70
CA ILE A 392 -7.24 14.80 4.57
C ILE A 392 -6.35 14.32 5.71
N GLY A 393 -5.24 15.01 5.94
CA GLY A 393 -4.44 14.84 7.16
C GLY A 393 -4.92 15.82 8.23
N LEU A 394 -5.16 15.35 9.44
CA LEU A 394 -5.57 16.13 10.59
C LEU A 394 -4.53 16.00 11.70
N GLN A 395 -3.86 17.10 12.06
CA GLN A 395 -2.95 17.16 13.19
C GLN A 395 -3.72 17.44 14.47
N PHE A 396 -3.35 16.73 15.53
CA PHE A 396 -3.96 16.89 16.86
C PHE A 396 -2.90 17.20 17.92
N LYS A 397 -3.30 17.92 18.98
CA LYS A 397 -2.45 18.33 20.13
C LYS A 397 -1.87 17.15 20.89
N ARG A 398 -2.57 16.02 20.88
CA ARG A 398 -2.15 14.75 21.48
C ARG A 398 -2.71 13.57 20.67
N ARG A 399 -2.16 12.41 20.89
CA ARG A 399 -2.60 11.16 20.23
C ARG A 399 -3.74 10.53 21.05
N PHE A 400 -4.91 11.21 21.14
CA PHE A 400 -6.07 10.77 21.92
C PHE A 400 -6.55 9.38 21.51
N TRP A 401 -6.34 8.98 20.26
CA TRP A 401 -6.68 7.61 19.78
C TRP A 401 -5.83 6.54 20.45
N GLU A 402 -4.61 6.83 20.87
CA GLU A 402 -3.75 5.94 21.66
C GLU A 402 -4.04 6.06 23.16
N GLU A 403 -4.11 7.30 23.67
CA GLU A 403 -4.24 7.59 25.11
C GLU A 403 -5.63 7.22 25.67
N ASP A 404 -6.70 7.62 24.98
CA ASP A 404 -8.06 7.45 25.48
C ASP A 404 -8.73 6.17 24.92
N GLU A 405 -8.38 5.79 23.69
CA GLU A 405 -9.10 4.76 22.94
C GLU A 405 -8.26 3.51 22.66
N HIS A 406 -6.98 3.54 22.98
CA HIS A 406 -6.04 2.42 22.82
C HIS A 406 -5.99 1.86 21.38
N VAL A 407 -6.06 2.75 20.37
CA VAL A 407 -5.95 2.41 18.96
C VAL A 407 -4.55 2.76 18.46
N PHE A 408 -3.76 1.76 18.11
CA PHE A 408 -2.38 1.89 17.64
C PHE A 408 -2.28 1.46 16.17
N GLY A 409 -2.38 2.40 15.25
CA GLY A 409 -2.50 2.11 13.83
C GLY A 409 -3.86 1.48 13.47
N GLY A 410 -4.01 1.00 12.25
CA GLY A 410 -5.25 0.41 11.75
C GLY A 410 -6.21 1.43 11.15
N ILE A 411 -7.41 0.98 10.85
CA ILE A 411 -8.39 1.73 10.06
C ILE A 411 -9.77 1.61 10.71
N THR A 412 -10.42 2.75 10.95
CA THR A 412 -11.85 2.81 11.23
C THR A 412 -12.62 2.93 9.92
N HIS A 413 -13.65 2.12 9.73
CA HIS A 413 -14.49 2.09 8.55
C HIS A 413 -15.86 2.73 8.82
N THR A 414 -16.35 3.48 7.82
CA THR A 414 -17.68 4.09 7.89
C THR A 414 -18.43 3.94 6.57
N ASN A 415 -19.76 3.94 6.62
CA ASN A 415 -20.60 4.01 5.42
C ASN A 415 -20.85 5.44 4.92
N ASN A 416 -20.46 6.47 5.69
CA ASN A 416 -20.59 7.87 5.30
C ASN A 416 -19.47 8.35 4.36
N ASP A 417 -19.44 9.63 4.02
CA ASP A 417 -18.51 10.20 3.04
C ASP A 417 -17.04 10.30 3.55
N LEU A 418 -16.76 10.02 4.82
CA LEU A 418 -15.39 9.80 5.30
C LEU A 418 -14.79 8.51 4.73
N THR A 419 -15.61 7.49 4.57
CA THR A 419 -15.28 6.11 4.19
C THR A 419 -14.32 5.45 5.17
N GLN A 420 -13.13 5.99 5.37
CA GLN A 420 -12.10 5.43 6.25
C GLN A 420 -11.35 6.52 7.01
N ILE A 421 -11.02 6.23 8.27
CA ILE A 421 -10.08 7.01 9.09
C ILE A 421 -8.87 6.12 9.35
N PHE A 422 -7.64 6.60 9.03
CA PHE A 422 -6.41 5.84 9.24
C PHE A 422 -5.64 6.43 10.41
N TYR A 423 -5.29 5.58 11.35
CA TYR A 423 -4.43 5.94 12.47
C TYR A 423 -2.96 5.72 12.09
N PRO A 424 -2.04 6.65 12.45
CA PRO A 424 -0.64 6.51 12.07
C PRO A 424 0.00 5.29 12.71
N SER A 425 0.76 4.52 11.91
CA SER A 425 1.50 3.31 12.33
C SER A 425 2.98 3.62 12.57
N TYR A 426 3.29 4.83 13.02
CA TYR A 426 4.65 5.31 13.31
C TYR A 426 4.64 6.23 14.53
N ASP A 427 5.80 6.41 15.14
CA ASP A 427 6.01 7.28 16.31
C ASP A 427 4.97 7.05 17.42
N TYR A 428 4.69 5.78 17.72
CA TYR A 428 3.77 5.42 18.81
C TYR A 428 4.20 6.06 20.11
N LEU A 429 3.21 6.47 20.92
CA LEU A 429 3.38 7.14 22.21
C LEU A 429 4.03 8.55 22.09
N ALA A 430 4.22 9.09 20.90
CA ALA A 430 4.62 10.47 20.74
C ALA A 430 3.49 11.42 21.16
N LYS A 431 3.85 12.66 21.53
CA LYS A 431 2.88 13.65 22.01
C LYS A 431 1.82 13.98 20.95
N LYS A 432 2.25 14.25 19.71
CA LYS A 432 1.38 14.67 18.60
C LYS A 432 1.38 13.66 17.47
N GLY A 433 0.41 13.77 16.57
CA GLY A 433 0.37 12.97 15.35
C GLY A 433 -0.58 13.57 14.33
N VAL A 434 -0.47 13.08 13.10
CA VAL A 434 -1.39 13.37 12.00
C VAL A 434 -2.11 12.08 11.64
N LEU A 435 -3.42 12.04 11.82
CA LEU A 435 -4.22 10.94 11.30
C LEU A 435 -4.83 11.33 9.93
N ILE A 436 -5.20 10.34 9.13
CA ILE A 436 -5.98 10.56 7.91
C ILE A 436 -7.45 10.60 8.31
N GLY A 437 -8.05 11.81 8.30
CA GLY A 437 -9.41 12.04 8.77
C GLY A 437 -10.49 11.54 7.81
N TYR A 438 -10.18 11.45 6.51
CA TYR A 438 -10.93 10.67 5.52
C TYR A 438 -9.99 10.11 4.46
N TYR A 439 -10.37 8.97 3.92
CA TYR A 439 -9.89 8.42 2.66
C TYR A 439 -11.10 7.87 1.92
N ASN A 440 -11.56 8.63 0.94
CA ASN A 440 -12.81 8.40 0.23
C ASN A 440 -12.61 8.16 -1.28
N PHE A 441 -13.65 7.62 -1.92
CA PHE A 441 -13.59 7.13 -3.28
C PHE A 441 -14.87 7.46 -4.06
N ASN A 442 -14.76 7.49 -5.40
CA ASN A 442 -15.87 7.64 -6.35
C ASN A 442 -16.73 8.87 -6.03
N ASP A 443 -18.05 8.73 -5.99
CA ASP A 443 -19.02 9.82 -5.75
C ASP A 443 -18.79 10.52 -4.42
N LYS A 444 -18.41 9.78 -3.37
CA LYS A 444 -18.07 10.34 -2.06
C LYS A 444 -16.84 11.28 -2.17
N ALA A 445 -15.85 10.87 -2.95
CA ALA A 445 -14.65 11.70 -3.18
C ALA A 445 -14.96 12.93 -4.05
N VAL A 446 -15.81 12.80 -5.07
CA VAL A 446 -16.26 13.93 -5.90
C VAL A 446 -17.02 14.93 -5.05
N LYS A 447 -17.99 14.47 -4.26
CA LYS A 447 -18.78 15.31 -3.37
C LYS A 447 -17.93 16.09 -2.37
N VAL A 448 -17.01 15.42 -1.67
CA VAL A 448 -16.12 16.08 -0.71
C VAL A 448 -15.08 16.94 -1.43
N GLY A 449 -14.57 16.48 -2.58
CA GLY A 449 -13.60 17.20 -3.40
C GLY A 449 -14.13 18.53 -3.96
N SER A 450 -15.44 18.66 -4.21
CA SER A 450 -16.06 19.91 -4.67
C SER A 450 -16.15 21.01 -3.59
N LEU A 451 -15.95 20.65 -2.32
CA LEU A 451 -15.95 21.59 -1.21
C LEU A 451 -14.65 22.43 -1.19
N SER A 452 -14.72 23.65 -0.68
CA SER A 452 -13.51 24.44 -0.40
C SER A 452 -12.61 23.74 0.62
N ASN A 453 -11.31 24.08 0.65
CA ASN A 453 -10.39 23.50 1.62
C ASN A 453 -10.87 23.67 3.08
N ALA A 454 -11.46 24.82 3.41
CA ALA A 454 -12.04 25.09 4.74
C ALA A 454 -13.28 24.24 5.01
N ASP A 455 -14.12 24.04 4.01
CA ASP A 455 -15.33 23.21 4.17
C ASP A 455 -14.99 21.72 4.22
N ARG A 456 -13.93 21.26 3.56
CA ARG A 456 -13.39 19.88 3.72
C ARG A 456 -12.87 19.65 5.14
N GLU A 457 -12.17 20.62 5.71
CA GLU A 457 -11.74 20.58 7.11
C GLU A 457 -12.95 20.49 8.04
N LYS A 458 -13.90 21.42 7.91
CA LYS A 458 -15.13 21.44 8.70
C LYS A 458 -15.88 20.12 8.59
N PHE A 459 -16.09 19.61 7.36
CA PHE A 459 -16.73 18.31 7.11
C PHE A 459 -15.99 17.17 7.84
N ALA A 460 -14.66 17.10 7.73
CA ALA A 460 -13.87 16.05 8.37
C ALA A 460 -13.95 16.12 9.91
N LEU A 461 -13.97 17.32 10.47
CA LEU A 461 -14.10 17.52 11.91
C LEU A 461 -15.51 17.17 12.42
N GLU A 462 -16.56 17.61 11.75
CA GLU A 462 -17.96 17.32 12.11
C GLU A 462 -18.26 15.82 12.06
N LYS A 463 -17.94 15.17 10.94
CA LYS A 463 -18.16 13.74 10.78
C LYS A 463 -17.23 12.89 11.66
N GLY A 464 -15.97 13.31 11.79
CA GLY A 464 -14.99 12.67 12.68
C GLY A 464 -15.37 12.75 14.16
N ALA A 465 -15.99 13.86 14.60
CA ALA A 465 -16.46 14.04 15.98
C ALA A 465 -17.60 13.07 16.35
N MET A 466 -18.37 12.57 15.39
CA MET A 466 -19.38 11.52 15.65
C MET A 466 -18.74 10.22 16.14
N ILE A 467 -17.48 9.97 15.76
CA ILE A 467 -16.70 8.78 16.14
C ILE A 467 -15.77 9.11 17.30
N HIS A 468 -15.10 10.25 17.22
CA HIS A 468 -14.12 10.73 18.17
C HIS A 468 -14.53 12.09 18.73
N PRO A 469 -15.29 12.13 19.83
CA PRO A 469 -15.75 13.41 20.43
C PRO A 469 -14.62 14.36 20.81
N GLN A 470 -13.39 13.86 20.86
CA GLN A 470 -12.18 14.64 21.15
C GLN A 470 -11.79 15.62 20.02
N TYR A 471 -12.23 15.39 18.77
CA TYR A 471 -11.83 16.18 17.60
C TYR A 471 -11.88 17.69 17.80
N PRO A 472 -13.01 18.30 18.22
CA PRO A 472 -13.08 19.76 18.33
C PRO A 472 -12.09 20.36 19.32
N LYS A 473 -11.77 19.63 20.41
CA LYS A 473 -10.88 20.09 21.47
C LYS A 473 -9.40 19.92 21.10
N GLU A 474 -9.09 18.79 20.45
CA GLU A 474 -7.69 18.38 20.23
C GLU A 474 -7.17 18.77 18.84
N PHE A 475 -8.02 19.16 17.90
CA PHE A 475 -7.64 19.56 16.53
C PHE A 475 -6.73 20.81 16.52
N GLU A 476 -5.76 20.84 15.59
CA GLU A 476 -4.87 21.97 15.38
C GLU A 476 -4.80 22.42 13.91
N LYS A 477 -4.57 21.50 12.96
CA LYS A 477 -4.23 21.82 11.58
C LYS A 477 -4.67 20.73 10.63
N SER A 478 -4.95 21.12 9.39
CA SER A 478 -5.30 20.16 8.33
C SER A 478 -4.56 20.42 7.02
N PHE A 479 -4.63 19.45 6.14
CA PHE A 479 -4.28 19.58 4.72
C PHE A 479 -5.00 18.48 3.93
N SER A 480 -5.67 18.84 2.85
CA SER A 480 -6.43 17.89 2.03
C SER A 480 -5.86 17.76 0.61
N VAL A 481 -6.06 16.59 0.01
CA VAL A 481 -5.71 16.32 -1.39
C VAL A 481 -6.85 15.55 -2.04
N SER A 482 -7.40 16.10 -3.13
CA SER A 482 -8.33 15.43 -4.03
C SER A 482 -7.60 15.11 -5.33
N TRP A 483 -7.23 13.85 -5.52
CA TRP A 483 -6.37 13.45 -6.63
C TRP A 483 -6.99 13.67 -8.01
N HIS A 484 -8.32 13.61 -8.13
CA HIS A 484 -9.04 13.88 -9.37
C HIS A 484 -9.07 15.39 -9.74
N LEU A 485 -8.81 16.26 -8.76
CA LEU A 485 -8.67 17.71 -8.96
C LEU A 485 -7.21 18.17 -8.96
N THR A 486 -6.27 17.25 -8.71
CA THR A 486 -4.84 17.57 -8.66
C THR A 486 -4.27 17.65 -10.08
N PRO A 487 -3.78 18.81 -10.55
CA PRO A 487 -3.14 18.94 -11.87
C PRO A 487 -2.04 17.90 -12.07
N HIS A 488 -1.87 17.44 -13.30
CA HIS A 488 -0.91 16.41 -13.71
C HIS A 488 -1.09 15.04 -13.03
N SER A 489 -2.27 14.80 -12.42
CA SER A 489 -2.70 13.47 -11.93
C SER A 489 -4.08 13.11 -12.44
N LEU A 490 -5.07 13.98 -12.24
CA LEU A 490 -6.47 13.87 -12.66
C LEU A 490 -7.10 12.53 -12.28
N GLY A 491 -6.71 11.98 -11.13
CA GLY A 491 -7.21 10.72 -10.58
C GLY A 491 -6.21 9.98 -9.71
N GLY A 492 -6.71 9.01 -8.97
CA GLY A 492 -5.90 8.18 -8.05
C GLY A 492 -5.11 7.10 -8.79
N TRP A 493 -5.78 6.29 -9.60
CA TRP A 493 -5.19 5.18 -10.38
C TRP A 493 -6.13 4.73 -11.50
N ALA A 494 -5.58 4.01 -12.47
CA ALA A 494 -6.34 3.49 -13.61
C ALA A 494 -7.32 2.38 -13.19
N LEU A 495 -8.54 2.43 -13.71
CA LEU A 495 -9.60 1.46 -13.46
C LEU A 495 -9.88 0.68 -14.74
N TYR A 496 -9.61 -0.62 -14.73
CA TYR A 496 -9.85 -1.51 -15.85
C TYR A 496 -11.02 -2.44 -15.58
N THR A 497 -11.85 -2.64 -16.59
CA THR A 497 -12.85 -3.71 -16.66
C THR A 497 -12.25 -4.95 -17.34
N GLY A 498 -12.95 -6.08 -17.30
CA GLY A 498 -12.54 -7.28 -18.04
C GLY A 498 -12.40 -7.03 -19.54
N GLU A 499 -13.23 -6.15 -20.13
CA GLU A 499 -13.16 -5.79 -21.56
C GLU A 499 -11.99 -4.84 -21.85
N SER A 500 -11.83 -3.76 -21.08
CA SER A 500 -10.72 -2.83 -21.30
C SER A 500 -9.35 -3.46 -21.05
N ARG A 501 -9.27 -4.56 -20.26
CA ARG A 501 -8.06 -5.38 -20.14
C ARG A 501 -7.70 -6.14 -21.43
N LYS A 502 -8.70 -6.50 -22.23
CA LYS A 502 -8.49 -7.21 -23.50
C LYS A 502 -8.14 -6.28 -24.67
N THR A 503 -8.52 -5.01 -24.57
CA THR A 503 -8.38 -3.99 -25.62
C THR A 503 -7.37 -2.90 -25.22
N SER A 504 -7.81 -1.85 -24.53
CA SER A 504 -7.02 -0.67 -24.19
C SER A 504 -5.73 -0.99 -23.44
N TYR A 505 -5.79 -1.92 -22.48
CA TYR A 505 -4.61 -2.34 -21.74
C TYR A 505 -3.55 -2.96 -22.65
N LYS A 506 -3.96 -3.84 -23.58
CA LYS A 506 -3.04 -4.49 -24.53
C LYS A 506 -2.40 -3.48 -25.49
N ALA A 507 -3.15 -2.48 -25.95
CA ALA A 507 -2.63 -1.43 -26.80
C ALA A 507 -1.50 -0.64 -26.07
N LEU A 508 -1.70 -0.28 -24.80
CA LEU A 508 -0.71 0.43 -24.00
C LEU A 508 0.52 -0.40 -23.60
N LEU A 509 0.47 -1.72 -23.74
CA LEU A 509 1.63 -2.58 -23.50
C LEU A 509 2.60 -2.62 -24.69
N GLN A 510 2.14 -2.27 -25.89
CA GLN A 510 2.98 -2.24 -27.07
C GLN A 510 3.58 -0.85 -27.25
N PRO A 511 4.81 -0.74 -27.78
CA PRO A 511 5.34 0.56 -28.15
C PRO A 511 4.57 1.12 -29.36
N ASP A 512 4.30 2.42 -29.34
CA ASP A 512 3.88 3.14 -30.52
C ASP A 512 5.12 3.74 -31.20
N LYS A 513 5.66 3.03 -32.19
CA LYS A 513 6.95 3.34 -32.85
C LYS A 513 8.10 3.56 -31.85
N ASN A 514 8.43 4.81 -31.54
CA ASN A 514 9.53 5.19 -30.66
C ASN A 514 9.07 5.61 -29.26
N VAL A 515 7.75 5.52 -28.98
CA VAL A 515 7.18 5.83 -27.66
C VAL A 515 6.74 4.56 -26.97
N TYR A 516 7.20 4.37 -25.75
CA TYR A 516 6.86 3.30 -24.84
C TYR A 516 6.05 3.85 -23.67
N PHE A 517 5.17 3.06 -23.08
CA PHE A 517 4.35 3.45 -21.95
C PHE A 517 4.75 2.66 -20.70
N ALA A 518 4.92 3.38 -19.59
CA ALA A 518 5.17 2.79 -18.28
C ALA A 518 4.35 3.54 -17.21
N GLY A 519 4.03 2.88 -16.13
CA GLY A 519 3.20 3.40 -15.04
C GLY A 519 2.31 2.29 -14.50
N GLU A 520 1.64 2.54 -13.36
CA GLU A 520 0.72 1.55 -12.78
C GLU A 520 -0.39 1.14 -13.75
N HIS A 521 -0.77 2.04 -14.66
CA HIS A 521 -1.78 1.81 -15.70
C HIS A 521 -1.35 0.79 -16.77
N THR A 522 -0.10 0.39 -16.81
CA THR A 522 0.40 -0.67 -17.70
C THR A 522 0.72 -1.97 -16.93
N THR A 523 0.07 -2.20 -15.79
CA THR A 523 0.19 -3.42 -14.98
C THR A 523 -1.17 -3.91 -14.46
N TYR A 524 -1.19 -5.11 -13.90
CA TYR A 524 -2.32 -5.59 -13.11
C TYR A 524 -2.30 -5.07 -11.66
N LEU A 525 -1.19 -4.45 -11.24
CA LEU A 525 -1.00 -3.86 -9.92
C LEU A 525 -1.34 -2.36 -9.93
N THR A 526 -2.53 -1.99 -10.46
CA THR A 526 -3.02 -0.61 -10.39
C THR A 526 -3.21 -0.20 -8.93
N ALA A 527 -3.12 1.09 -8.62
CA ALA A 527 -3.18 1.65 -7.27
C ALA A 527 -1.95 1.36 -6.37
N TRP A 528 -0.96 0.62 -6.83
CA TRP A 528 0.21 0.25 -6.05
C TRP A 528 1.52 0.77 -6.63
N MET A 529 2.46 1.12 -5.77
CA MET A 529 3.82 1.49 -6.20
C MET A 529 4.52 0.34 -6.94
N ALA A 530 4.23 -0.91 -6.57
CA ALA A 530 4.77 -2.09 -7.25
C ALA A 530 4.46 -2.06 -8.74
N GLY A 531 3.25 -1.65 -9.14
CA GLY A 531 2.91 -1.51 -10.55
C GLY A 531 3.81 -0.51 -11.30
N ALA A 532 4.18 0.60 -10.64
CA ALA A 532 5.11 1.56 -11.25
C ALA A 532 6.51 0.95 -11.44
N PHE A 533 7.03 0.21 -10.48
CA PHE A 533 8.34 -0.44 -10.56
C PHE A 533 8.35 -1.57 -11.59
N GLU A 534 7.32 -2.42 -11.59
CA GLU A 534 7.18 -3.55 -12.53
C GLU A 534 7.11 -3.05 -13.98
N SER A 535 6.27 -2.03 -14.23
CA SER A 535 6.15 -1.45 -15.57
C SER A 535 7.45 -0.81 -16.04
N ALA A 536 8.15 -0.11 -15.14
CA ALA A 536 9.41 0.52 -15.47
C ALA A 536 10.45 -0.51 -15.92
N ARG A 537 10.65 -1.60 -15.15
CA ARG A 537 11.60 -2.67 -15.51
C ARG A 537 11.24 -3.35 -16.82
N ARG A 538 9.96 -3.66 -17.03
CA ARG A 538 9.51 -4.23 -18.31
C ARG A 538 9.87 -3.29 -19.46
N THR A 539 9.49 -2.02 -19.36
CA THR A 539 9.72 -1.05 -20.42
C THR A 539 11.21 -0.80 -20.66
N VAL A 540 12.03 -0.76 -19.62
CA VAL A 540 13.50 -0.67 -19.73
C VAL A 540 14.07 -1.87 -20.49
N ALA A 541 13.61 -3.09 -20.18
CA ALA A 541 14.04 -4.29 -20.90
C ALA A 541 13.65 -4.23 -22.38
N ASP A 542 12.41 -3.84 -22.69
CA ASP A 542 11.92 -3.70 -24.07
C ASP A 542 12.73 -2.66 -24.87
N VAL A 543 12.97 -1.48 -24.27
CA VAL A 543 13.78 -0.42 -24.89
C VAL A 543 15.22 -0.89 -25.10
N HIS A 544 15.84 -1.52 -24.08
CA HIS A 544 17.22 -1.98 -24.17
C HIS A 544 17.41 -3.06 -25.23
N ALA A 545 16.50 -4.02 -25.31
CA ALA A 545 16.55 -5.05 -26.34
C ALA A 545 16.45 -4.47 -27.75
N ARG A 546 15.53 -3.52 -27.95
CA ARG A 546 15.43 -2.83 -29.26
C ARG A 546 16.70 -2.05 -29.62
N MET A 547 17.28 -1.34 -28.63
CA MET A 547 18.48 -0.52 -28.87
C MET A 547 19.75 -1.32 -29.10
N THR A 548 19.81 -2.55 -28.58
CA THR A 548 20.96 -3.46 -28.71
C THR A 548 20.73 -4.57 -29.74
N GLU A 549 19.58 -4.57 -30.44
CA GLU A 549 19.16 -5.59 -31.41
C GLU A 549 19.11 -7.02 -30.80
N GLN A 550 18.92 -7.13 -29.50
CA GLN A 550 18.80 -8.38 -28.78
C GLN A 550 17.35 -8.88 -28.78
N ARG A 551 17.15 -10.19 -28.98
CA ARG A 551 15.84 -10.84 -28.77
C ARG A 551 15.63 -11.09 -27.27
N ILE A 552 14.59 -10.51 -26.68
CA ILE A 552 14.18 -10.85 -25.30
C ILE A 552 13.43 -12.17 -25.32
N SER A 553 13.91 -13.15 -24.56
CA SER A 553 13.11 -14.31 -24.16
C SER A 553 12.51 -14.00 -22.78
N TYR A 554 11.25 -13.65 -22.71
CA TYR A 554 10.54 -13.64 -21.44
C TYR A 554 10.40 -15.08 -20.93
N PRO A 555 10.69 -15.35 -19.65
CA PRO A 555 10.35 -16.64 -19.09
C PRO A 555 8.83 -16.79 -19.20
N THR A 556 8.39 -17.70 -20.07
CA THR A 556 6.99 -18.11 -20.11
C THR A 556 6.69 -18.74 -18.76
N THR A 557 5.85 -18.09 -17.97
CA THR A 557 5.20 -18.74 -16.84
C THR A 557 4.46 -19.94 -17.42
N LYS A 558 4.98 -21.13 -17.16
CA LYS A 558 4.21 -22.36 -17.40
C LYS A 558 2.97 -22.25 -16.51
N ASN A 559 1.81 -22.27 -17.15
CA ASN A 559 0.51 -22.37 -16.51
C ASN A 559 0.47 -23.53 -15.52
#